data_74589a250f84a837eb2b6a7be274064b
#
_entry.id   74589a250f84a837eb2b6a7be274064b
#
_cell.length_a   1.000
_cell.length_b   1.000
_cell.length_c   1.000
_cell.angle_alpha   90.00
_cell.angle_beta   90.00
_cell.angle_gamma   90.00
#
_symmetry.space_group_name_H-M   'P 1'
#
loop_
_entity.id
_entity.type
_entity.pdbx_description
1 polymer ?
#
loop_
_entity_poly.entity_id
_entity_poly.type
_entity_poly.pdbx_seq_one_letter_code
_entity_poly.pdbx_strand_id
1 'polypeptide(L)'
;KLEDFVKSIKYLENISIIIADDYKKIKKSEYDTWYRNMQNDTDGIWIGTGLYDQNLFKLSKLTKEMSNTYKNNFGYIITDGRADLIKTIELEEYREQGDNDE
;
A
#
# COMPACT_ATOMS: atom_id res chain seq x y z
N LYS A 1 17.48 -9.44 10.46
CA LYS A 1 17.94 -9.22 9.08
C LYS A 1 17.25 -8.02 8.43
N LEU A 2 15.93 -7.97 8.44
CA LEU A 2 15.21 -6.86 7.85
C LEU A 2 15.49 -5.56 8.61
N GLU A 3 15.57 -5.63 9.93
CA GLU A 3 15.88 -4.47 10.76
C GLU A 3 17.27 -3.90 10.45
N ASP A 4 18.27 -4.76 10.32
CA ASP A 4 19.64 -4.34 9.97
C ASP A 4 19.69 -3.73 8.58
N PHE A 5 18.96 -4.31 7.64
CA PHE A 5 18.85 -3.80 6.27
C PHE A 5 18.25 -2.39 6.27
N VAL A 6 17.12 -2.20 6.94
CA VAL A 6 16.46 -0.90 7.03
C VAL A 6 17.38 0.14 7.66
N LYS A 7 18.09 -0.22 8.72
CA LYS A 7 19.04 0.68 9.36
C LYS A 7 20.16 1.10 8.42
N SER A 8 20.68 0.14 7.62
CA SER A 8 21.81 0.44 6.74
C SER A 8 21.44 1.34 5.58
N ILE A 9 20.21 1.24 5.05
CA ILE A 9 19.78 2.06 3.91
C ILE A 9 19.20 3.41 4.31
N LYS A 10 18.87 3.61 5.57
CA LYS A 10 18.30 4.87 6.07
C LYS A 10 19.19 6.08 5.76
N TYR A 11 20.49 5.88 5.70
CA TYR A 11 21.46 6.93 5.47
C TYR A 11 21.83 7.11 3.99
N LEU A 12 21.25 6.34 3.10
CA LEU A 12 21.52 6.42 1.66
C LEU A 12 20.47 7.29 0.98
N GLU A 13 20.89 8.41 0.43
CA GLU A 13 19.98 9.40 -0.15
C GLU A 13 19.34 8.97 -1.47
N ASN A 14 19.94 8.00 -2.16
CA ASN A 14 19.52 7.58 -3.49
C ASN A 14 18.67 6.32 -3.52
N ILE A 15 18.19 5.86 -2.37
CA ILE A 15 17.43 4.62 -2.27
C ILE A 15 16.03 4.92 -1.73
N SER A 16 15.03 4.40 -2.43
CA SER A 16 13.65 4.39 -1.98
C SER A 16 13.22 2.96 -1.71
N ILE A 17 12.46 2.74 -0.66
CA ILE A 17 11.92 1.42 -0.31
C ILE A 17 10.42 1.46 -0.44
N ILE A 18 9.87 0.48 -1.15
CA ILE A 18 8.43 0.25 -1.24
C ILE A 18 8.15 -1.13 -0.66
N ILE A 19 7.23 -1.19 0.29
CA ILE A 19 6.77 -2.46 0.86
C ILE A 19 5.31 -2.63 0.49
N ALA A 20 5.00 -3.80 -0.09
CA ALA A 20 3.64 -4.16 -0.47
C ALA A 20 3.29 -5.52 0.11
N ASP A 21 2.20 -5.60 0.84
CA ASP A 21 1.71 -6.85 1.40
C ASP A 21 0.25 -6.70 1.81
N ASP A 22 -0.37 -7.80 2.23
CA ASP A 22 -1.71 -7.78 2.79
C ASP A 22 -1.77 -6.95 4.06
N TYR A 23 -2.88 -6.26 4.25
CA TYR A 23 -3.11 -5.45 5.45
C TYR A 23 -2.85 -6.24 6.73
N LYS A 24 -3.35 -7.47 6.80
CA LYS A 24 -3.19 -8.31 8.01
C LYS A 24 -1.72 -8.62 8.30
N LYS A 25 -0.92 -8.83 7.26
CA LYS A 25 0.50 -9.12 7.42
C LYS A 25 1.28 -7.89 7.86
N ILE A 26 0.99 -6.74 7.26
CA ILE A 26 1.63 -5.48 7.67
C ILE A 26 1.27 -5.14 9.10
N LYS A 27 0.01 -5.33 9.47
CA LYS A 27 -0.46 -5.05 10.83
C LYS A 27 0.27 -5.86 11.89
N LYS A 28 0.66 -7.09 11.59
CA LYS A 28 1.45 -7.90 12.52
C LYS A 28 2.81 -7.30 12.83
N SER A 29 3.33 -6.50 11.93
CA SER A 29 4.64 -5.86 12.08
C SER A 29 4.56 -4.44 12.64
N GLU A 30 3.37 -3.95 13.00
CA GLU A 30 3.19 -2.54 13.38
C GLU A 30 4.04 -2.10 14.58
N TYR A 31 4.42 -3.04 15.45
CA TYR A 31 5.26 -2.74 16.60
C TYR A 31 6.74 -3.11 16.39
N ASP A 32 7.08 -3.69 15.24
CA ASP A 32 8.46 -4.02 14.94
C ASP A 32 9.27 -2.76 14.67
N THR A 33 10.51 -2.74 15.12
CA THR A 33 11.39 -1.56 15.00
C THR A 33 11.61 -1.17 13.54
N TRP A 34 11.83 -2.17 12.67
CA TRP A 34 12.05 -1.89 11.25
C TRP A 34 10.85 -1.20 10.60
N TYR A 35 9.65 -1.65 10.94
CA TYR A 35 8.42 -1.07 10.41
C TYR A 35 8.26 0.37 10.90
N ARG A 36 8.44 0.58 12.19
CA ARG A 36 8.28 1.91 12.79
C ARG A 36 9.28 2.91 12.22
N ASN A 37 10.48 2.46 11.88
CA ASN A 37 11.50 3.30 11.26
C ASN A 37 11.19 3.66 9.82
N MET A 38 10.43 2.82 9.13
CA MET A 38 10.02 3.06 7.74
C MET A 38 8.66 3.71 7.62
N GLN A 39 7.86 3.64 8.65
CA GLN A 39 6.46 4.02 8.58
C GLN A 39 6.28 5.45 8.12
N ASN A 40 5.46 5.61 7.09
CA ASN A 40 4.88 6.89 6.73
C ASN A 40 3.37 6.67 6.66
N ASP A 41 2.68 6.98 7.73
CA ASP A 41 1.27 6.66 7.89
C ASP A 41 0.33 7.61 7.15
N THR A 42 0.87 8.56 6.41
CA THR A 42 0.08 9.51 5.63
C THR A 42 0.22 9.34 4.12
N ASP A 43 1.12 8.45 3.68
CA ASP A 43 1.37 8.21 2.26
C ASP A 43 1.39 6.73 1.94
N GLY A 44 0.79 6.37 0.83
CA GLY A 44 0.81 4.99 0.37
C GLY A 44 -0.23 4.71 -0.70
N ILE A 45 -0.44 3.44 -0.94
CA ILE A 45 -1.47 2.95 -1.87
C ILE A 45 -2.25 1.86 -1.16
N TRP A 46 -3.55 1.98 -1.18
CA TRP A 46 -4.46 0.97 -0.67
C TRP A 46 -5.21 0.34 -1.83
N ILE A 47 -5.14 -0.98 -1.97
CA ILE A 47 -5.82 -1.69 -3.05
C ILE A 47 -7.05 -2.39 -2.49
N GLY A 48 -8.19 -2.14 -3.09
CA GLY A 48 -9.44 -2.81 -2.76
C GLY A 48 -10.20 -2.18 -1.61
N THR A 49 -10.98 -3.02 -0.94
CA THR A 49 -11.88 -2.59 0.14
C THR A 49 -11.16 -2.43 1.47
N GLY A 50 -11.84 -1.83 2.44
CA GLY A 50 -11.37 -1.81 3.83
C GLY A 50 -10.66 -0.54 4.28
N LEU A 51 -10.49 0.42 3.39
CA LEU A 51 -9.80 1.67 3.75
C LEU A 51 -10.51 2.42 4.88
N TYR A 52 -11.82 2.36 4.92
CA TYR A 52 -12.61 3.05 5.95
C TYR A 52 -12.33 2.52 7.35
N ASP A 53 -12.10 1.21 7.48
CA ASP A 53 -11.99 0.53 8.77
C ASP A 53 -10.55 0.26 9.21
N GLN A 54 -9.57 0.60 8.38
CA GLN A 54 -8.16 0.33 8.69
C GLN A 54 -7.56 1.41 9.59
N ASN A 55 -6.43 1.10 10.20
CA ASN A 55 -5.72 2.01 11.08
C ASN A 55 -4.22 2.11 10.82
N LEU A 56 -3.74 1.65 9.67
CA LEU A 56 -2.33 1.82 9.29
C LEU A 56 -2.07 3.19 8.69
N PHE A 57 -3.03 3.72 7.93
CA PHE A 57 -2.92 5.06 7.36
C PHE A 57 -3.77 6.03 8.16
N LYS A 58 -3.19 7.18 8.48
CA LYS A 58 -3.92 8.28 9.11
C LYS A 58 -4.53 9.16 8.03
N LEU A 59 -5.84 9.10 7.93
CA LEU A 59 -6.57 9.89 6.94
C LEU A 59 -7.15 11.14 7.60
N SER A 60 -6.93 12.28 6.97
CA SER A 60 -7.45 13.55 7.46
C SER A 60 -8.95 13.64 7.38
N LYS A 61 -9.58 12.85 6.48
CA LYS A 61 -11.01 12.82 6.30
C LYS A 61 -11.46 11.44 5.84
N LEU A 62 -12.44 10.88 6.55
CA LEU A 62 -13.10 9.66 6.13
C LEU A 62 -14.39 10.01 5.39
N THR A 63 -14.60 9.38 4.24
CA THR A 63 -15.80 9.57 3.43
C THR A 63 -16.58 8.27 3.32
N LYS A 64 -17.87 8.36 3.06
CA LYS A 64 -18.70 7.17 2.83
C LYS A 64 -18.26 6.36 1.63
N GLU A 65 -17.65 7.00 0.65
CA GLU A 65 -17.12 6.34 -0.53
C GLU A 65 -16.07 5.30 -0.19
N MET A 66 -15.32 5.51 0.87
CA MET A 66 -14.28 4.57 1.31
C MET A 66 -14.84 3.26 1.84
N SER A 67 -16.12 3.21 2.18
CA SER A 67 -16.79 1.98 2.60
C SER A 67 -17.47 1.24 1.46
N ASN A 68 -17.54 1.85 0.27
CA ASN A 68 -18.17 1.24 -0.88
C ASN A 68 -17.30 0.14 -1.47
N THR A 69 -17.97 -0.87 -2.05
CA THR A 69 -17.30 -1.93 -2.81
C THR A 69 -17.55 -1.68 -4.29
N TYR A 70 -16.49 -1.41 -5.02
CA TYR A 70 -16.57 -1.23 -6.47
C TYR A 70 -16.30 -2.58 -7.16
N LYS A 71 -16.91 -2.78 -8.32
CA LYS A 71 -16.87 -4.10 -8.98
C LYS A 71 -15.51 -4.50 -9.52
N ASN A 72 -14.69 -3.56 -9.95
CA ASN A 72 -13.45 -3.86 -10.64
C ASN A 72 -12.29 -3.07 -10.05
N ASN A 73 -11.14 -3.66 -10.16
CA ASN A 73 -9.81 -3.16 -9.84
C ASN A 73 -9.74 -1.69 -9.43
N PHE A 74 -9.89 -1.43 -8.16
CA PHE A 74 -9.82 -0.09 -7.64
C PHE A 74 -8.88 -0.03 -6.44
N GLY A 75 -8.48 1.17 -6.14
CA GLY A 75 -7.66 1.45 -4.98
C GLY A 75 -7.66 2.92 -4.68
N TYR A 76 -6.81 3.31 -3.77
CA TYR A 76 -6.66 4.71 -3.37
C TYR A 76 -5.18 5.06 -3.32
N ILE A 77 -4.84 6.21 -3.89
CA ILE A 77 -3.53 6.82 -3.65
C ILE A 77 -3.69 7.73 -2.45
N ILE A 78 -2.86 7.51 -1.44
CA ILE A 78 -2.90 8.30 -0.21
C ILE A 78 -1.69 9.21 -0.21
N THR A 79 -1.93 10.51 -0.15
CA THR A 79 -0.90 11.52 -0.14
C THR A 79 -1.22 12.53 0.96
N ASP A 80 -0.32 12.66 1.92
CA ASP A 80 -0.46 13.58 3.04
C ASP A 80 -1.81 13.41 3.76
N GLY A 81 -2.21 12.16 3.96
CA GLY A 81 -3.45 11.81 4.66
C GLY A 81 -4.71 11.94 3.84
N ARG A 82 -4.60 12.27 2.56
CA ARG A 82 -5.75 12.38 1.65
C ARG A 82 -5.79 11.20 0.70
N ALA A 83 -6.92 10.51 0.64
CA ALA A 83 -7.10 9.35 -0.22
C ALA A 83 -7.89 9.72 -1.47
N ASP A 84 -7.31 9.46 -2.64
CA ASP A 84 -7.93 9.66 -3.93
C ASP A 84 -8.21 8.31 -4.60
N LEU A 85 -9.46 8.09 -5.00
CA LEU A 85 -9.88 6.86 -5.65
C LEU A 85 -9.24 6.73 -7.03
N ILE A 86 -8.69 5.56 -7.31
CA ILE A 86 -8.10 5.23 -8.61
C ILE A 86 -8.62 3.90 -9.12
N LYS A 87 -8.55 3.71 -10.42
CA LYS A 87 -8.82 2.42 -11.05
C LYS A 87 -7.49 1.76 -11.38
N THR A 88 -7.32 0.50 -10.96
CA THR A 88 -6.08 -0.24 -11.21
C THR A 88 -6.17 -1.04 -12.51
N ILE A 89 -5.00 -1.45 -13.02
CA ILE A 89 -4.89 -2.20 -14.27
C ILE A 89 -5.00 -3.70 -13.97
N GLU A 90 -5.72 -4.45 -14.83
CA GLU A 90 -5.75 -5.90 -14.75
C GLU A 90 -4.49 -6.49 -15.40
N LEU A 91 -3.66 -7.13 -14.58
CA LEU A 91 -2.43 -7.74 -15.07
C LEU A 91 -2.65 -9.13 -15.68
N GLU A 92 -3.75 -9.79 -15.37
CA GLU A 92 -4.03 -11.14 -15.86
C GLU A 92 -4.19 -11.22 -17.37
N GLU A 93 -4.83 -10.22 -17.98
CA GLU A 93 -4.95 -10.16 -19.45
C GLU A 93 -3.58 -10.11 -20.14
N TYR A 94 -2.62 -9.48 -19.49
CA TYR A 94 -1.27 -9.38 -20.01
C TYR A 94 -0.56 -10.72 -20.05
N ARG A 95 -0.80 -11.57 -19.05
CA ARG A 95 -0.20 -12.91 -18.97
C ARG A 95 -0.76 -13.85 -20.03
N GLU A 96 -2.08 -13.82 -20.23
CA GLU A 96 -2.73 -14.67 -21.20
C GLU A 96 -2.26 -14.37 -22.62
N GLN A 97 -2.08 -13.11 -22.95
CA GLN A 97 -1.56 -12.72 -24.26
C GLN A 97 -0.09 -13.15 -24.44
N GLY A 98 0.71 -13.06 -23.39
CA GLY A 98 2.10 -13.53 -23.45
C GLY A 98 2.20 -15.02 -23.67
N ASP A 99 1.36 -15.81 -23.02
CA ASP A 99 1.34 -17.25 -23.14
C ASP A 99 0.86 -17.71 -24.50
N ASN A 100 -0.01 -16.95 -25.15
CA ASN A 100 -0.56 -17.27 -26.47
C ASN A 100 0.40 -16.96 -27.62
N ASP A 101 1.41 -16.17 -27.37
CA ASP A 101 2.42 -15.81 -28.38
C ASP A 101 3.50 -16.89 -28.58
N GLU A 102 3.44 -17.92 -27.79
CA GLU A 102 4.28 -19.08 -27.97
C GLU A 102 3.69 -20.06 -28.98
#